data_c2379a6d25fe4508b2579e6ad62a7937
#
_entry.id   c2379a6d25fe4508b2579e6ad62a7937
#
_cell.length_a   1.000
_cell.length_b   1.000
_cell.length_c   1.000
_cell.angle_alpha   90.00
_cell.angle_beta   90.00
_cell.angle_gamma   90.00
#
_symmetry.space_group_name_H-M   'P 1'
#
loop_
_entity.id
_entity.type
_entity.pdbx_description
1 polymer ?
#
loop_
_entity_poly.entity_id
_entity_poly.type
_entity_poly.pdbx_seq_one_letter_code
_entity_poly.pdbx_strand_id
1 'polypeptide(L)'
;MIDYIIKNGWIINGKRQKPFHGDISIKDGKIEEMKEHIEIPADFPDEKILDAQDGYLTPGFIDIHRHGDWQALHHGDDELLNRQGLTTVVNGNCGLSVAPAGKKHTEEIYSFLGSVTGKMDGNPLSVMDSMENYLDALSKTSRSVNTGMLAGNGTIRASVKGYDSGKLSDEELHQVWNTLEESLAAGALGVSLGVAYAPEFEYDRDGLVEALQPLKGTDIPITTHIRNEGDGILLALQEVISVAEELQIPLHVSHMKCIGRKNWGDTPRKILKMLDEAGERGLKVDFDLYPYLTGSTQLVHLLPPEFQEGGTDAICKRLQDPVCRKALTET
;
A
#
# COMPACT_ATOMS: atom_id res chain seq x y z
N MET A 1 23.47 7.45 28.60
CA MET A 1 24.01 8.80 28.21
C MET A 1 23.11 9.31 27.10
N ILE A 2 22.79 10.62 27.08
CA ILE A 2 22.02 11.21 25.97
C ILE A 2 22.86 11.16 24.71
N ASP A 3 22.21 10.79 23.58
CA ASP A 3 22.88 10.69 22.27
C ASP A 3 22.85 12.01 21.52
N TYR A 4 21.69 12.69 21.52
CA TYR A 4 21.47 13.97 20.86
C TYR A 4 20.52 14.85 21.66
N ILE A 5 20.68 16.17 21.53
CA ILE A 5 19.73 17.18 21.99
C ILE A 5 19.31 18.04 20.80
N ILE A 6 18.01 18.18 20.56
CA ILE A 6 17.45 19.12 19.59
C ILE A 6 16.83 20.26 20.39
N LYS A 7 17.30 21.49 20.19
CA LYS A 7 16.85 22.67 20.93
C LYS A 7 16.13 23.68 20.07
N ASN A 8 15.40 24.59 20.71
CA ASN A 8 14.76 25.76 20.09
C ASN A 8 13.77 25.38 18.98
N GLY A 9 12.89 24.39 19.20
CA GLY A 9 11.92 23.99 18.19
C GLY A 9 10.46 24.08 18.65
N TRP A 10 9.55 24.28 17.71
CA TRP A 10 8.12 24.14 17.91
C TRP A 10 7.72 22.66 17.80
N ILE A 11 7.51 22.00 18.93
CA ILE A 11 7.28 20.56 19.01
C ILE A 11 5.81 20.23 18.70
N ILE A 12 5.60 19.41 17.68
CA ILE A 12 4.31 18.78 17.32
C ILE A 12 4.45 17.29 17.62
N ASN A 13 3.89 16.84 18.73
CA ASN A 13 4.11 15.48 19.25
C ASN A 13 3.16 14.41 18.70
N GLY A 14 2.31 14.72 17.72
CA GLY A 14 1.35 13.80 17.13
C GLY A 14 0.14 13.43 18.01
N LYS A 15 0.05 13.93 19.25
CA LYS A 15 -1.01 13.59 20.22
C LYS A 15 -2.21 14.54 20.18
N ARG A 16 -2.45 15.24 19.06
CA ARG A 16 -3.52 16.26 18.91
C ARG A 16 -3.46 17.39 19.92
N GLN A 17 -2.28 17.64 20.51
CA GLN A 17 -2.02 18.76 21.39
C GLN A 17 -1.56 19.99 20.60
N LYS A 18 -1.69 21.18 21.19
CA LYS A 18 -1.12 22.39 20.59
C LYS A 18 0.40 22.29 20.56
N PRO A 19 1.06 22.77 19.50
CA PRO A 19 2.50 22.88 19.48
C PRO A 19 3.00 23.71 20.67
N PHE A 20 4.14 23.34 21.22
CA PHE A 20 4.83 24.11 22.25
C PHE A 20 6.30 24.30 21.87
N HIS A 21 6.88 25.41 22.27
CA HIS A 21 8.30 25.68 22.05
C HIS A 21 9.12 24.94 23.08
N GLY A 22 10.20 24.24 22.67
CA GLY A 22 11.00 23.47 23.60
C GLY A 22 12.11 22.66 22.94
N ASP A 23 12.65 21.76 23.75
CA ASP A 23 13.79 20.92 23.45
C ASP A 23 13.40 19.43 23.51
N ILE A 24 14.12 18.61 22.75
CA ILE A 24 13.99 17.14 22.75
C ILE A 24 15.36 16.53 23.06
N SER A 25 15.43 15.58 24.00
CA SER A 25 16.60 14.72 24.16
C SER A 25 16.33 13.32 23.59
N ILE A 26 17.36 12.75 22.98
CA ILE A 26 17.35 11.42 22.38
C ILE A 26 18.38 10.56 23.08
N LYS A 27 17.97 9.34 23.44
CA LYS A 27 18.82 8.33 24.06
C LYS A 27 18.45 6.94 23.55
N ASP A 28 19.47 6.17 23.20
CA ASP A 28 19.30 4.82 22.67
C ASP A 28 18.30 4.76 21.48
N GLY A 29 18.35 5.78 20.60
CA GLY A 29 17.49 5.90 19.43
C GLY A 29 16.02 6.25 19.74
N LYS A 30 15.71 6.66 20.99
CA LYS A 30 14.35 7.02 21.42
C LYS A 30 14.31 8.42 22.00
N ILE A 31 13.15 9.07 21.91
CA ILE A 31 12.89 10.32 22.63
C ILE A 31 12.85 10.01 24.13
N GLU A 32 13.80 10.57 24.89
CA GLU A 32 13.86 10.45 26.35
C GLU A 32 12.98 11.51 27.02
N GLU A 33 13.13 12.78 26.60
CA GLU A 33 12.36 13.89 27.12
C GLU A 33 11.92 14.85 26.02
N MET A 34 10.77 15.51 26.23
CA MET A 34 10.30 16.68 25.48
C MET A 34 9.81 17.70 26.51
N LYS A 35 10.46 18.86 26.62
CA LYS A 35 10.09 19.91 27.59
C LYS A 35 10.54 21.29 27.10
N GLU A 36 10.07 22.37 27.77
CA GLU A 36 10.37 23.75 27.36
C GLU A 36 11.87 24.05 27.35
N HIS A 37 12.65 23.44 28.26
CA HIS A 37 14.09 23.60 28.28
C HIS A 37 14.76 22.34 28.83
N ILE A 38 15.82 21.88 28.15
CA ILE A 38 16.70 20.80 28.59
C ILE A 38 18.06 21.39 28.95
N GLU A 39 18.50 21.17 30.19
CA GLU A 39 19.85 21.56 30.60
C GLU A 39 20.89 20.72 29.87
N ILE A 40 21.79 21.41 29.15
CA ILE A 40 22.86 20.76 28.39
C ILE A 40 24.08 20.68 29.31
N PRO A 41 24.61 19.46 29.60
CA PRO A 41 25.84 19.33 30.40
C PRO A 41 27.01 20.10 29.76
N ALA A 42 27.85 20.71 30.58
CA ALA A 42 28.95 21.53 30.10
C ALA A 42 29.98 20.76 29.23
N ASP A 43 30.04 19.46 29.39
CA ASP A 43 30.89 18.54 28.64
C ASP A 43 30.17 17.82 27.49
N PHE A 44 28.91 18.22 27.20
CA PHE A 44 28.14 17.59 26.09
C PHE A 44 28.70 18.03 24.72
N PRO A 45 28.95 17.11 23.79
CA PRO A 45 29.56 17.45 22.50
C PRO A 45 28.69 18.38 21.65
N ASP A 46 29.24 19.49 21.16
CA ASP A 46 28.51 20.46 20.33
C ASP A 46 27.92 19.84 19.05
N GLU A 47 28.62 18.87 18.44
CA GLU A 47 28.17 18.17 17.25
C GLU A 47 26.93 17.28 17.47
N LYS A 48 26.56 17.06 18.73
CA LYS A 48 25.34 16.33 19.13
C LYS A 48 24.19 17.26 19.54
N ILE A 49 24.40 18.56 19.40
CA ILE A 49 23.38 19.58 19.65
C ILE A 49 22.89 20.09 18.31
N LEU A 50 21.61 19.85 18.02
CA LEU A 50 20.92 20.33 16.84
C LEU A 50 20.06 21.52 17.19
N ASP A 51 20.29 22.69 16.61
CA ASP A 51 19.44 23.87 16.80
C ASP A 51 18.36 23.91 15.73
N ALA A 52 17.09 23.78 16.14
CA ALA A 52 15.95 23.83 15.23
C ALA A 52 15.64 25.25 14.74
N GLN A 53 16.30 26.29 15.27
CA GLN A 53 16.18 27.68 14.83
C GLN A 53 14.70 28.14 14.76
N ASP A 54 13.93 27.86 15.79
CA ASP A 54 12.49 28.11 15.87
C ASP A 54 11.65 27.38 14.78
N GLY A 55 12.23 26.39 14.09
CA GLY A 55 11.52 25.52 13.16
C GLY A 55 10.59 24.54 13.87
N TYR A 56 9.75 23.86 13.08
CA TYR A 56 8.87 22.82 13.61
C TYR A 56 9.59 21.48 13.73
N LEU A 57 9.45 20.85 14.89
CA LEU A 57 9.89 19.47 15.16
C LEU A 57 8.67 18.55 15.13
N THR A 58 8.64 17.63 14.21
CA THR A 58 7.54 16.67 14.04
C THR A 58 8.07 15.25 14.09
N PRO A 59 7.25 14.24 14.39
CA PRO A 59 7.58 12.86 13.98
C PRO A 59 7.88 12.81 12.50
N GLY A 60 8.77 11.92 12.08
CA GLY A 60 9.00 11.66 10.67
C GLY A 60 7.70 11.26 9.97
N PHE A 61 7.53 11.67 8.71
CA PHE A 61 6.34 11.36 7.95
C PHE A 61 6.32 9.88 7.55
N ILE A 62 5.11 9.32 7.46
CA ILE A 62 4.85 7.95 7.06
C ILE A 62 4.08 7.99 5.74
N ASP A 63 4.65 7.43 4.68
CA ASP A 63 3.97 7.21 3.41
C ASP A 63 3.47 5.75 3.36
N ILE A 64 2.16 5.57 3.49
CA ILE A 64 1.53 4.26 3.55
C ILE A 64 1.12 3.72 2.18
N HIS A 65 1.33 4.49 1.10
CA HIS A 65 0.87 4.11 -0.23
C HIS A 65 1.97 4.26 -1.29
N ARG A 66 2.68 3.17 -1.55
CA ARG A 66 3.76 3.14 -2.55
C ARG A 66 3.81 1.82 -3.32
N HIS A 67 4.45 1.91 -4.50
CA HIS A 67 4.82 0.78 -5.36
C HIS A 67 6.35 0.72 -5.53
N GLY A 68 7.09 1.02 -4.47
CA GLY A 68 8.55 1.03 -4.43
C GLY A 68 9.17 -0.29 -4.02
N ASP A 69 8.53 -1.41 -4.32
CA ASP A 69 8.90 -2.74 -3.86
C ASP A 69 10.34 -3.11 -4.24
N TRP A 70 10.70 -2.94 -5.54
CA TRP A 70 12.08 -3.18 -5.99
C TRP A 70 13.05 -2.11 -5.52
N GLN A 71 12.61 -0.84 -5.50
CA GLN A 71 13.42 0.27 -5.01
C GLN A 71 13.85 0.04 -3.56
N ALA A 72 12.98 -0.58 -2.75
CA ALA A 72 13.29 -0.92 -1.37
C ALA A 72 14.48 -1.88 -1.21
N LEU A 73 14.79 -2.68 -2.21
CA LEU A 73 15.92 -3.59 -2.22
C LEU A 73 17.23 -2.98 -2.77
N HIS A 74 17.19 -1.74 -3.28
CA HIS A 74 18.40 -1.04 -3.73
C HIS A 74 19.07 -0.32 -2.56
N HIS A 75 20.39 -0.51 -2.42
CA HIS A 75 21.16 0.16 -1.37
C HIS A 75 21.23 1.67 -1.61
N GLY A 76 20.95 2.46 -0.55
CA GLY A 76 21.19 3.91 -0.54
C GLY A 76 20.19 4.76 -1.32
N ASP A 77 19.09 4.22 -1.78
CA ASP A 77 18.09 4.93 -2.60
C ASP A 77 17.00 5.66 -1.79
N ASP A 78 17.39 6.15 -0.60
CA ASP A 78 16.44 6.81 0.32
C ASP A 78 16.54 8.35 0.30
N GLU A 79 17.46 8.93 -0.46
CA GLU A 79 17.71 10.38 -0.41
C GLU A 79 16.47 11.21 -0.74
N LEU A 80 15.71 10.81 -1.77
CA LEU A 80 14.47 11.51 -2.15
C LEU A 80 13.38 11.41 -1.08
N LEU A 81 13.34 10.30 -0.35
CA LEU A 81 12.40 10.09 0.75
C LEU A 81 12.78 10.96 1.95
N ASN A 82 14.04 10.92 2.33
CA ASN A 82 14.58 11.71 3.44
C ASN A 82 14.41 13.21 3.21
N ARG A 83 14.63 13.69 1.99
CA ARG A 83 14.43 15.10 1.61
C ARG A 83 12.99 15.57 1.73
N GLN A 84 12.03 14.65 1.72
CA GLN A 84 10.61 14.91 1.97
C GLN A 84 10.22 14.73 3.44
N GLY A 85 11.16 14.39 4.32
CA GLY A 85 10.89 14.11 5.73
C GLY A 85 10.25 12.75 5.99
N LEU A 86 10.24 11.85 4.99
CA LEU A 86 9.74 10.49 5.16
C LEU A 86 10.75 9.66 5.94
N THR A 87 10.28 9.00 6.99
CA THR A 87 11.07 8.08 7.81
C THR A 87 10.52 6.66 7.79
N THR A 88 9.32 6.47 7.25
CA THR A 88 8.68 5.17 7.09
C THR A 88 7.88 5.14 5.80
N VAL A 89 7.97 4.03 5.08
CA VAL A 89 7.20 3.78 3.86
C VAL A 89 6.58 2.39 3.87
N VAL A 90 5.40 2.23 3.26
CA VAL A 90 4.73 0.94 3.10
C VAL A 90 4.49 0.67 1.61
N ASN A 91 5.04 -0.43 1.12
CA ASN A 91 4.93 -0.88 -0.27
C ASN A 91 3.94 -2.04 -0.41
N GLY A 92 3.77 -2.56 -1.62
CA GLY A 92 2.88 -3.69 -1.91
C GLY A 92 1.42 -3.30 -1.98
N ASN A 93 1.10 -2.06 -2.34
CA ASN A 93 -0.26 -1.53 -2.40
C ASN A 93 -1.06 -2.02 -3.62
N CYS A 94 -2.37 -1.75 -3.63
CA CYS A 94 -3.30 -1.99 -4.75
C CYS A 94 -3.35 -3.45 -5.22
N GLY A 95 -3.13 -4.43 -4.35
CA GLY A 95 -3.08 -5.84 -4.75
C GLY A 95 -1.84 -6.23 -5.56
N LEU A 96 -0.92 -5.29 -5.80
CA LEU A 96 0.20 -5.38 -6.74
C LEU A 96 1.55 -5.43 -6.01
N SER A 97 1.76 -6.39 -5.12
CA SER A 97 3.05 -6.60 -4.46
C SER A 97 3.95 -7.53 -5.27
N VAL A 98 5.28 -7.34 -5.21
CA VAL A 98 6.23 -8.25 -5.89
C VAL A 98 6.32 -9.61 -5.23
N ALA A 99 5.97 -9.71 -3.96
CA ALA A 99 5.89 -10.95 -3.20
C ALA A 99 4.58 -10.98 -2.38
N PRO A 100 4.00 -12.17 -2.17
CA PRO A 100 4.44 -13.51 -2.57
C PRO A 100 3.92 -13.91 -3.97
N ALA A 101 4.81 -14.19 -4.92
CA ALA A 101 4.44 -14.58 -6.29
C ALA A 101 4.47 -16.12 -6.50
N GLY A 102 4.92 -16.89 -5.52
CA GLY A 102 5.07 -18.34 -5.63
C GLY A 102 6.03 -18.73 -6.74
N LYS A 103 5.97 -20.01 -7.15
CA LYS A 103 6.88 -20.56 -8.19
C LYS A 103 6.22 -20.81 -9.54
N LYS A 104 4.91 -20.96 -9.55
CA LYS A 104 4.17 -21.42 -10.74
C LYS A 104 4.02 -20.34 -11.80
N HIS A 105 3.71 -19.11 -11.40
CA HIS A 105 3.38 -17.98 -12.27
C HIS A 105 4.34 -16.78 -12.08
N THR A 106 5.49 -16.96 -11.43
CA THR A 106 6.39 -15.88 -11.02
C THR A 106 6.85 -15.00 -12.20
N GLU A 107 7.23 -15.60 -13.34
CA GLU A 107 7.68 -14.85 -14.52
C GLU A 107 6.56 -13.99 -15.12
N GLU A 108 5.36 -14.53 -15.15
CA GLU A 108 4.16 -13.84 -15.62
C GLU A 108 3.82 -12.65 -14.71
N ILE A 109 3.84 -12.86 -13.40
CA ILE A 109 3.63 -11.82 -12.39
C ILE A 109 4.72 -10.75 -12.50
N TYR A 110 5.99 -11.14 -12.60
CA TYR A 110 7.10 -10.19 -12.78
C TYR A 110 6.93 -9.33 -14.04
N SER A 111 6.52 -9.94 -15.14
CA SER A 111 6.25 -9.23 -16.40
C SER A 111 5.10 -8.24 -16.26
N PHE A 112 4.00 -8.64 -15.61
CA PHE A 112 2.82 -7.81 -15.42
C PHE A 112 3.10 -6.62 -14.49
N LEU A 113 3.76 -6.86 -13.36
CA LEU A 113 4.06 -5.82 -12.38
C LEU A 113 5.11 -4.81 -12.84
N GLY A 114 5.93 -5.17 -13.83
CA GLY A 114 7.10 -4.36 -14.22
C GLY A 114 6.80 -2.93 -14.64
N SER A 115 5.58 -2.63 -15.06
CA SER A 115 5.14 -1.26 -15.41
C SER A 115 4.73 -0.41 -14.19
N VAL A 116 4.49 -1.03 -13.03
CA VAL A 116 4.15 -0.34 -11.78
C VAL A 116 5.35 -0.30 -10.84
N THR A 117 5.92 -1.45 -10.53
CA THR A 117 7.00 -1.58 -9.54
C THR A 117 8.39 -1.35 -10.12
N GLY A 118 8.50 -1.24 -11.45
CA GLY A 118 9.78 -1.30 -12.15
C GLY A 118 10.30 -2.72 -12.28
N LYS A 119 11.56 -2.83 -12.66
CA LYS A 119 12.27 -4.11 -12.80
C LYS A 119 13.55 -4.07 -11.99
N MET A 120 13.98 -5.22 -11.56
CA MET A 120 15.24 -5.41 -10.83
C MET A 120 16.25 -6.15 -11.71
N ASP A 121 17.52 -5.73 -11.67
CA ASP A 121 18.61 -6.43 -12.33
C ASP A 121 18.94 -7.76 -11.60
N GLY A 122 19.47 -8.73 -12.33
CA GLY A 122 19.90 -10.03 -11.80
C GLY A 122 18.79 -11.09 -11.82
N ASN A 123 18.67 -11.88 -10.75
CA ASN A 123 17.65 -12.93 -10.65
C ASN A 123 16.61 -12.60 -9.55
N PRO A 124 15.61 -11.77 -9.84
CA PRO A 124 14.63 -11.33 -8.86
C PRO A 124 13.62 -12.43 -8.46
N LEU A 125 13.46 -13.50 -9.25
CA LEU A 125 12.38 -14.45 -9.09
C LEU A 125 12.42 -15.18 -7.74
N SER A 126 13.62 -15.47 -7.24
CA SER A 126 13.76 -16.14 -5.92
C SER A 126 13.34 -15.24 -4.74
N VAL A 127 13.46 -13.93 -4.90
CA VAL A 127 13.01 -12.94 -3.90
C VAL A 127 11.49 -12.83 -3.91
N MET A 128 10.87 -13.00 -5.08
CA MET A 128 9.42 -12.93 -5.25
C MET A 128 8.68 -14.16 -4.71
N ASP A 129 9.35 -15.28 -4.52
CA ASP A 129 8.75 -16.59 -4.21
C ASP A 129 7.83 -16.52 -2.98
N SER A 130 8.30 -15.88 -1.89
CA SER A 130 7.52 -15.70 -0.68
C SER A 130 7.74 -14.34 -0.04
N MET A 131 6.83 -13.92 0.84
CA MET A 131 6.99 -12.70 1.64
C MET A 131 8.22 -12.82 2.56
N GLU A 132 8.50 -14.00 3.10
CA GLU A 132 9.69 -14.28 3.92
C GLU A 132 10.97 -13.99 3.13
N ASN A 133 11.10 -14.52 1.91
CA ASN A 133 12.28 -14.31 1.07
C ASN A 133 12.47 -12.80 0.75
N TYR A 134 11.39 -12.09 0.49
CA TYR A 134 11.45 -10.66 0.22
C TYR A 134 11.89 -9.87 1.46
N LEU A 135 11.30 -10.12 2.63
CA LEU A 135 11.63 -9.45 3.87
C LEU A 135 13.05 -9.80 4.36
N ASP A 136 13.50 -11.04 4.13
CA ASP A 136 14.90 -11.42 4.37
C ASP A 136 15.88 -10.66 3.48
N ALA A 137 15.57 -10.51 2.20
CA ALA A 137 16.36 -9.68 1.28
C ALA A 137 16.36 -8.21 1.72
N LEU A 138 15.20 -7.67 2.09
CA LEU A 138 15.03 -6.30 2.58
C LEU A 138 15.87 -6.07 3.86
N SER A 139 15.89 -7.03 4.78
CA SER A 139 16.64 -6.93 6.04
C SER A 139 18.16 -6.81 5.85
N LYS A 140 18.67 -7.26 4.71
CA LYS A 140 20.09 -7.18 4.32
C LYS A 140 20.44 -5.89 3.59
N THR A 141 19.44 -5.05 3.30
CA THR A 141 19.63 -3.78 2.61
C THR A 141 19.88 -2.66 3.62
N SER A 142 20.95 -1.87 3.40
CA SER A 142 21.20 -0.69 4.23
C SER A 142 20.26 0.44 3.84
N ARG A 143 19.37 0.84 4.73
CA ARG A 143 18.36 1.88 4.51
C ARG A 143 18.34 2.88 5.65
N SER A 144 17.98 4.11 5.34
CA SER A 144 17.74 5.19 6.30
C SER A 144 16.25 5.44 6.56
N VAL A 145 15.36 4.72 5.84
CA VAL A 145 13.91 4.80 5.99
C VAL A 145 13.37 3.42 6.36
N ASN A 146 12.53 3.34 7.39
CA ASN A 146 11.83 2.11 7.73
C ASN A 146 10.92 1.69 6.56
N THR A 147 10.90 0.41 6.24
CA THR A 147 10.12 -0.09 5.11
C THR A 147 9.28 -1.27 5.55
N GLY A 148 7.97 -1.18 5.31
CA GLY A 148 7.02 -2.27 5.50
C GLY A 148 6.44 -2.74 4.16
N MET A 149 5.84 -3.93 4.17
CA MET A 149 5.19 -4.55 3.02
C MET A 149 3.76 -4.96 3.35
N LEU A 150 2.88 -4.79 2.38
CA LEU A 150 1.56 -5.43 2.34
C LEU A 150 1.63 -6.66 1.43
N ALA A 151 0.87 -7.67 1.76
CA ALA A 151 0.65 -8.81 0.87
C ALA A 151 -0.43 -8.45 -0.14
N GLY A 152 -0.09 -8.37 -1.42
CA GLY A 152 -1.05 -8.05 -2.48
C GLY A 152 -1.94 -9.25 -2.80
N ASN A 153 -3.23 -9.14 -2.54
CA ASN A 153 -4.19 -10.23 -2.80
C ASN A 153 -4.28 -10.57 -4.31
N GLY A 154 -4.13 -9.57 -5.18
CA GLY A 154 -4.03 -9.80 -6.62
C GLY A 154 -2.80 -10.64 -7.00
N THR A 155 -1.64 -10.38 -6.38
CA THR A 155 -0.44 -11.19 -6.55
C THR A 155 -0.62 -12.59 -5.99
N ILE A 156 -1.23 -12.75 -4.82
CA ILE A 156 -1.54 -14.05 -4.22
C ILE A 156 -2.47 -14.85 -5.14
N ARG A 157 -3.55 -14.24 -5.66
CA ARG A 157 -4.42 -14.91 -6.62
C ARG A 157 -3.67 -15.31 -7.89
N ALA A 158 -2.83 -14.42 -8.43
CA ALA A 158 -2.02 -14.72 -9.61
C ALA A 158 -1.01 -15.84 -9.36
N SER A 159 -0.45 -15.98 -8.16
CA SER A 159 0.49 -17.05 -7.82
C SER A 159 -0.15 -18.44 -7.92
N VAL A 160 -1.46 -18.54 -7.72
CA VAL A 160 -2.24 -19.79 -7.74
C VAL A 160 -2.79 -20.08 -9.14
N LYS A 161 -3.45 -19.10 -9.78
CA LYS A 161 -4.23 -19.27 -11.02
C LYS A 161 -3.66 -18.51 -12.23
N GLY A 162 -2.62 -17.70 -12.05
CA GLY A 162 -2.15 -16.78 -13.10
C GLY A 162 -3.17 -15.67 -13.34
N TYR A 163 -3.26 -15.26 -14.59
CA TYR A 163 -4.21 -14.22 -15.03
C TYR A 163 -5.42 -14.83 -15.75
N ASP A 164 -5.68 -16.11 -15.51
CA ASP A 164 -6.86 -16.80 -16.04
C ASP A 164 -8.14 -16.31 -15.35
N SER A 165 -9.20 -16.17 -16.14
CA SER A 165 -10.51 -15.76 -15.65
C SER A 165 -11.23 -16.83 -14.83
N GLY A 166 -12.29 -16.41 -14.16
CA GLY A 166 -13.22 -17.24 -13.44
C GLY A 166 -12.87 -17.45 -11.95
N LYS A 167 -13.83 -18.02 -11.24
CA LYS A 167 -13.71 -18.24 -9.80
C LYS A 167 -12.60 -19.23 -9.46
N LEU A 168 -12.06 -19.10 -8.26
CA LEU A 168 -11.15 -20.09 -7.69
C LEU A 168 -11.92 -21.35 -7.34
N SER A 169 -11.31 -22.52 -7.53
CA SER A 169 -11.78 -23.77 -6.91
C SER A 169 -11.48 -23.79 -5.42
N ASP A 170 -12.10 -24.72 -4.69
CA ASP A 170 -11.86 -24.87 -3.25
C ASP A 170 -10.37 -25.12 -2.95
N GLU A 171 -9.67 -25.87 -3.80
CA GLU A 171 -8.23 -26.15 -3.68
C GLU A 171 -7.40 -24.89 -3.90
N GLU A 172 -7.72 -24.11 -4.94
CA GLU A 172 -7.07 -22.83 -5.23
C GLU A 172 -7.32 -21.81 -4.10
N LEU A 173 -8.52 -21.79 -3.54
CA LEU A 173 -8.88 -20.93 -2.43
C LEU A 173 -8.09 -21.27 -1.16
N HIS A 174 -7.90 -22.55 -0.85
CA HIS A 174 -7.04 -22.98 0.25
C HIS A 174 -5.57 -22.59 0.04
N GLN A 175 -5.08 -22.60 -1.22
CA GLN A 175 -3.73 -22.10 -1.51
C GLN A 175 -3.61 -20.59 -1.28
N VAL A 176 -4.63 -19.81 -1.64
CA VAL A 176 -4.71 -18.37 -1.33
C VAL A 176 -4.64 -18.14 0.17
N TRP A 177 -5.42 -18.87 0.97
CA TRP A 177 -5.42 -18.75 2.43
C TRP A 177 -4.06 -19.07 3.05
N ASN A 178 -3.45 -20.18 2.66
CA ASN A 178 -2.14 -20.57 3.17
C ASN A 178 -1.07 -19.51 2.84
N THR A 179 -1.06 -19.02 1.60
CA THR A 179 -0.09 -17.98 1.17
C THR A 179 -0.28 -16.67 1.92
N LEU A 180 -1.56 -16.31 2.21
CA LEU A 180 -1.89 -15.12 2.98
C LEU A 180 -1.43 -15.25 4.43
N GLU A 181 -1.73 -16.38 5.09
CA GLU A 181 -1.31 -16.67 6.47
C GLU A 181 0.21 -16.71 6.61
N GLU A 182 0.92 -17.36 5.68
CA GLU A 182 2.38 -17.40 5.62
C GLU A 182 2.97 -15.99 5.46
N SER A 183 2.37 -15.15 4.62
CA SER A 183 2.82 -13.76 4.41
C SER A 183 2.68 -12.91 5.67
N LEU A 184 1.57 -13.05 6.37
CA LEU A 184 1.33 -12.35 7.64
C LEU A 184 2.27 -12.85 8.73
N ALA A 185 2.49 -14.16 8.82
CA ALA A 185 3.43 -14.77 9.76
C ALA A 185 4.88 -14.33 9.50
N ALA A 186 5.24 -14.10 8.25
CA ALA A 186 6.55 -13.57 7.85
C ALA A 186 6.74 -12.09 8.22
N GLY A 187 5.66 -11.34 8.47
CA GLY A 187 5.72 -9.93 8.88
C GLY A 187 5.11 -8.93 7.91
N ALA A 188 4.26 -9.35 6.98
CA ALA A 188 3.44 -8.42 6.20
C ALA A 188 2.53 -7.62 7.14
N LEU A 189 2.43 -6.31 6.92
CA LEU A 189 1.69 -5.38 7.79
C LEU A 189 0.16 -5.47 7.62
N GLY A 190 -0.29 -6.10 6.56
CA GLY A 190 -1.69 -6.23 6.18
C GLY A 190 -1.81 -6.77 4.77
N VAL A 191 -3.01 -6.67 4.20
CA VAL A 191 -3.32 -7.16 2.86
C VAL A 191 -3.79 -6.01 1.98
N SER A 192 -3.25 -5.90 0.77
CA SER A 192 -3.71 -4.91 -0.19
C SER A 192 -4.60 -5.55 -1.26
N LEU A 193 -5.63 -4.82 -1.66
CA LEU A 193 -6.57 -5.18 -2.71
C LEU A 193 -6.48 -4.21 -3.86
N GLY A 194 -6.60 -4.73 -5.08
CA GLY A 194 -6.70 -3.93 -6.30
C GLY A 194 -7.86 -4.42 -7.17
N VAL A 195 -9.08 -4.33 -6.63
CA VAL A 195 -10.27 -4.94 -7.25
C VAL A 195 -10.67 -4.35 -8.60
N ALA A 196 -9.98 -3.30 -9.06
CA ALA A 196 -10.08 -2.80 -10.42
C ALA A 196 -9.08 -3.46 -11.39
N TYR A 197 -8.13 -4.26 -10.90
CA TYR A 197 -6.99 -4.77 -11.65
C TYR A 197 -7.08 -6.28 -11.89
N ALA A 198 -6.49 -6.73 -13.02
CA ALA A 198 -6.29 -8.15 -13.26
C ALA A 198 -5.25 -8.71 -12.26
N PRO A 199 -5.45 -9.91 -11.74
CA PRO A 199 -6.61 -10.76 -11.90
C PRO A 199 -7.69 -10.57 -10.81
N GLU A 200 -7.57 -9.55 -9.96
CA GLU A 200 -8.38 -9.41 -8.74
C GLU A 200 -9.81 -8.94 -9.05
N PHE A 201 -10.04 -8.29 -10.20
CA PHE A 201 -11.39 -7.91 -10.64
C PHE A 201 -12.32 -9.12 -10.86
N GLU A 202 -11.77 -10.34 -10.98
CA GLU A 202 -12.53 -11.60 -11.08
C GLU A 202 -13.28 -11.96 -9.79
N TYR A 203 -12.89 -11.40 -8.65
CA TYR A 203 -13.66 -11.55 -7.43
C TYR A 203 -14.91 -10.67 -7.48
N ASP A 204 -16.07 -11.28 -7.24
CA ASP A 204 -17.24 -10.56 -6.75
C ASP A 204 -17.09 -10.27 -5.25
N ARG A 205 -18.06 -9.58 -4.66
CA ARG A 205 -18.06 -9.23 -3.24
C ARG A 205 -17.91 -10.47 -2.34
N ASP A 206 -18.61 -11.54 -2.65
CA ASP A 206 -18.59 -12.77 -1.85
C ASP A 206 -17.27 -13.52 -2.03
N GLY A 207 -16.73 -13.54 -3.26
CA GLY A 207 -15.39 -14.06 -3.52
C GLY A 207 -14.29 -13.33 -2.77
N LEU A 208 -14.41 -12.00 -2.56
CA LEU A 208 -13.50 -11.27 -1.68
C LEU A 208 -13.62 -11.70 -0.22
N VAL A 209 -14.84 -11.89 0.28
CA VAL A 209 -15.08 -12.40 1.64
C VAL A 209 -14.47 -13.80 1.80
N GLU A 210 -14.65 -14.68 0.82
CA GLU A 210 -14.08 -16.02 0.82
C GLU A 210 -12.54 -15.97 0.82
N ALA A 211 -11.93 -15.20 -0.08
CA ALA A 211 -10.47 -15.09 -0.19
C ALA A 211 -9.81 -14.54 1.09
N LEU A 212 -10.50 -13.65 1.80
CA LEU A 212 -9.98 -12.97 2.99
C LEU A 212 -10.42 -13.61 4.32
N GLN A 213 -11.04 -14.81 4.30
CA GLN A 213 -11.49 -15.50 5.52
C GLN A 213 -10.43 -15.63 6.62
N PRO A 214 -9.14 -15.84 6.33
CA PRO A 214 -8.10 -15.89 7.38
C PRO A 214 -7.96 -14.60 8.20
N LEU A 215 -8.44 -13.46 7.68
CA LEU A 215 -8.38 -12.18 8.40
C LEU A 215 -9.56 -11.98 9.37
N LYS A 216 -10.61 -12.79 9.30
CA LYS A 216 -11.85 -12.56 10.02
C LYS A 216 -11.66 -12.37 11.52
N GLY A 217 -12.14 -11.23 12.05
CA GLY A 217 -12.07 -10.88 13.47
C GLY A 217 -10.68 -10.50 13.96
N THR A 218 -9.72 -10.25 13.05
CA THR A 218 -8.38 -9.77 13.40
C THR A 218 -8.29 -8.24 13.35
N ASP A 219 -7.21 -7.68 13.91
CA ASP A 219 -6.86 -6.26 13.74
C ASP A 219 -5.96 -6.00 12.51
N ILE A 220 -5.82 -6.98 11.61
CA ILE A 220 -5.02 -6.87 10.39
C ILE A 220 -5.79 -6.07 9.36
N PRO A 221 -5.25 -4.92 8.87
CA PRO A 221 -5.97 -4.08 7.92
C PRO A 221 -5.96 -4.64 6.51
N ILE A 222 -7.04 -4.39 5.79
CA ILE A 222 -7.03 -4.38 4.33
C ILE A 222 -6.88 -2.95 3.82
N THR A 223 -6.02 -2.74 2.82
CA THR A 223 -5.96 -1.50 2.03
C THR A 223 -6.54 -1.76 0.65
N THR A 224 -7.28 -0.86 0.05
CA THR A 224 -7.97 -1.18 -1.20
C THR A 224 -7.98 -0.07 -2.22
N HIS A 225 -7.49 -0.38 -3.44
CA HIS A 225 -7.90 0.31 -4.65
C HIS A 225 -9.28 -0.23 -5.03
N ILE A 226 -10.31 0.59 -4.88
CA ILE A 226 -11.71 0.19 -5.09
C ILE A 226 -12.00 -0.07 -6.58
N ARG A 227 -13.05 -0.86 -6.86
CA ARG A 227 -13.40 -1.34 -8.20
C ARG A 227 -13.65 -0.22 -9.22
N ASN A 228 -14.14 0.92 -8.78
CA ASN A 228 -14.45 2.06 -9.65
C ASN A 228 -14.27 3.38 -8.89
N GLU A 229 -13.52 4.30 -9.44
CA GLU A 229 -13.25 5.63 -8.85
C GLU A 229 -14.00 6.75 -9.58
N GLY A 230 -14.80 6.40 -10.59
CA GLY A 230 -15.63 7.30 -11.39
C GLY A 230 -17.12 7.17 -11.04
N ASP A 231 -17.93 6.90 -12.05
CA ASP A 231 -19.41 6.91 -11.94
C ASP A 231 -19.95 5.87 -10.96
N GLY A 232 -19.27 4.75 -10.79
CA GLY A 232 -19.62 3.67 -9.88
C GLY A 232 -19.00 3.77 -8.48
N ILE A 233 -18.35 4.88 -8.14
CA ILE A 233 -17.53 5.00 -6.92
C ILE A 233 -18.30 4.69 -5.63
N LEU A 234 -19.56 5.12 -5.51
CA LEU A 234 -20.36 4.88 -4.30
C LEU A 234 -20.69 3.39 -4.13
N LEU A 235 -20.94 2.67 -5.23
CA LEU A 235 -21.17 1.23 -5.18
C LEU A 235 -19.88 0.48 -4.86
N ALA A 236 -18.76 0.88 -5.46
CA ALA A 236 -17.46 0.30 -5.20
C ALA A 236 -17.00 0.52 -3.75
N LEU A 237 -17.27 1.70 -3.18
CA LEU A 237 -17.00 1.96 -1.77
C LEU A 237 -17.89 1.12 -0.85
N GLN A 238 -19.19 1.01 -1.16
CA GLN A 238 -20.12 0.17 -0.40
C GLN A 238 -19.72 -1.32 -0.44
N GLU A 239 -19.21 -1.81 -1.57
CA GLU A 239 -18.69 -3.18 -1.71
C GLU A 239 -17.62 -3.46 -0.67
N VAL A 240 -16.55 -2.66 -0.62
CA VAL A 240 -15.41 -2.89 0.28
C VAL A 240 -15.73 -2.62 1.75
N ILE A 241 -16.61 -1.66 2.05
CA ILE A 241 -17.14 -1.46 3.41
C ILE A 241 -17.89 -2.73 3.87
N SER A 242 -18.75 -3.29 3.01
CA SER A 242 -19.51 -4.48 3.36
C SER A 242 -18.66 -5.73 3.57
N VAL A 243 -17.55 -5.86 2.81
CA VAL A 243 -16.56 -6.93 3.01
C VAL A 243 -15.87 -6.78 4.36
N ALA A 244 -15.40 -5.57 4.69
CA ALA A 244 -14.70 -5.30 5.93
C ALA A 244 -15.62 -5.46 7.16
N GLU A 245 -16.88 -5.03 7.06
CA GLU A 245 -17.88 -5.21 8.12
C GLU A 245 -18.20 -6.70 8.36
N GLU A 246 -18.39 -7.51 7.30
CA GLU A 246 -18.64 -8.93 7.43
C GLU A 246 -17.46 -9.70 8.04
N LEU A 247 -16.26 -9.36 7.65
CA LEU A 247 -15.04 -9.95 8.18
C LEU A 247 -14.64 -9.36 9.54
N GLN A 248 -15.21 -8.22 9.95
CA GLN A 248 -14.86 -7.51 11.19
C GLN A 248 -13.38 -7.12 11.24
N ILE A 249 -12.85 -6.54 10.15
CA ILE A 249 -11.45 -6.14 9.99
C ILE A 249 -11.32 -4.64 9.67
N PRO A 250 -10.20 -3.99 10.00
CA PRO A 250 -9.95 -2.59 9.62
C PRO A 250 -9.87 -2.42 8.10
N LEU A 251 -10.44 -1.31 7.59
CA LEU A 251 -10.42 -0.93 6.19
C LEU A 251 -9.68 0.38 5.99
N HIS A 252 -8.72 0.40 5.06
CA HIS A 252 -8.11 1.61 4.54
C HIS A 252 -8.42 1.75 3.05
N VAL A 253 -9.06 2.85 2.66
CA VAL A 253 -9.38 3.09 1.24
C VAL A 253 -8.24 3.88 0.60
N SER A 254 -7.58 3.26 -0.36
CA SER A 254 -6.41 3.80 -1.03
C SER A 254 -6.73 4.96 -1.96
N HIS A 255 -5.86 6.00 -1.98
CA HIS A 255 -5.84 7.11 -2.93
C HIS A 255 -7.23 7.61 -3.36
N MET A 256 -8.10 7.86 -2.37
CA MET A 256 -9.49 8.27 -2.59
C MET A 256 -9.59 9.47 -3.53
N LYS A 257 -10.35 9.31 -4.60
CA LYS A 257 -10.58 10.36 -5.59
C LYS A 257 -11.92 10.16 -6.30
N CYS A 258 -12.43 11.22 -6.92
CA CYS A 258 -13.63 11.18 -7.77
C CYS A 258 -13.22 11.49 -9.21
N ILE A 259 -13.09 10.47 -10.05
CA ILE A 259 -12.75 10.63 -11.45
C ILE A 259 -13.98 11.09 -12.27
N GLY A 260 -13.75 12.03 -13.19
CA GLY A 260 -14.78 12.56 -14.07
C GLY A 260 -15.52 13.77 -13.47
N ARG A 261 -15.68 14.82 -14.29
CA ARG A 261 -16.24 16.13 -13.85
C ARG A 261 -17.63 16.05 -13.23
N LYS A 262 -18.46 15.10 -13.66
CA LYS A 262 -19.81 14.91 -13.11
C LYS A 262 -19.79 14.35 -11.67
N ASN A 263 -18.68 13.76 -11.27
CA ASN A 263 -18.49 13.20 -9.92
C ASN A 263 -17.85 14.21 -8.96
N TRP A 264 -17.53 15.43 -9.42
CA TRP A 264 -17.01 16.48 -8.56
C TRP A 264 -18.16 17.17 -7.79
N GLY A 265 -17.83 17.89 -6.75
CA GLY A 265 -18.80 18.64 -5.95
C GLY A 265 -19.49 17.80 -4.87
N ASP A 266 -20.59 17.12 -5.16
CA ASP A 266 -21.40 16.43 -4.15
C ASP A 266 -20.93 15.01 -3.80
N THR A 267 -20.36 14.30 -4.77
CA THR A 267 -19.90 12.91 -4.56
C THR A 267 -18.84 12.77 -3.44
N PRO A 268 -17.82 13.65 -3.31
CA PRO A 268 -16.90 13.59 -2.17
C PRO A 268 -17.59 13.69 -0.81
N ARG A 269 -18.63 14.51 -0.68
CA ARG A 269 -19.41 14.62 0.58
C ARG A 269 -20.15 13.32 0.89
N LYS A 270 -20.71 12.66 -0.13
CA LYS A 270 -21.38 11.37 0.02
C LYS A 270 -20.39 10.28 0.46
N ILE A 271 -19.18 10.27 -0.13
CA ILE A 271 -18.09 9.36 0.26
C ILE A 271 -17.74 9.56 1.74
N LEU A 272 -17.45 10.81 2.15
CA LEU A 272 -17.11 11.09 3.55
C LEU A 272 -18.24 10.65 4.49
N LYS A 273 -19.50 10.94 4.13
CA LYS A 273 -20.66 10.49 4.90
C LYS A 273 -20.74 8.95 5.02
N MET A 274 -20.47 8.22 3.94
CA MET A 274 -20.47 6.74 3.98
C MET A 274 -19.38 6.20 4.91
N LEU A 275 -18.19 6.82 4.91
CA LEU A 275 -17.10 6.44 5.81
C LEU A 275 -17.44 6.77 7.26
N ASP A 276 -17.98 7.97 7.54
CA ASP A 276 -18.43 8.36 8.88
C ASP A 276 -19.50 7.38 9.41
N GLU A 277 -20.52 7.07 8.60
CA GLU A 277 -21.57 6.12 8.96
C GLU A 277 -21.03 4.71 9.20
N ALA A 278 -20.01 4.25 8.43
CA ALA A 278 -19.34 2.97 8.68
C ALA A 278 -18.57 3.02 10.02
N GLY A 279 -17.90 4.12 10.31
CA GLY A 279 -17.24 4.37 11.60
C GLY A 279 -18.22 4.37 12.78
N GLU A 280 -19.41 4.98 12.63
CA GLU A 280 -20.47 4.97 13.64
C GLU A 280 -21.01 3.55 13.92
N ARG A 281 -21.01 2.67 12.90
CA ARG A 281 -21.35 1.24 13.06
C ARG A 281 -20.22 0.41 13.70
N GLY A 282 -19.05 1.00 13.95
CA GLY A 282 -17.92 0.38 14.63
C GLY A 282 -16.80 -0.12 13.70
N LEU A 283 -16.89 0.12 12.39
CA LEU A 283 -15.80 -0.21 11.48
C LEU A 283 -14.62 0.74 11.72
N LYS A 284 -13.41 0.20 11.90
CA LYS A 284 -12.17 0.99 11.84
C LYS A 284 -11.89 1.30 10.37
N VAL A 285 -12.24 2.50 9.91
CA VAL A 285 -12.11 2.90 8.51
C VAL A 285 -11.41 4.24 8.38
N ASP A 286 -10.47 4.33 7.44
CA ASP A 286 -9.80 5.56 7.02
C ASP A 286 -9.44 5.51 5.53
N PHE A 287 -8.77 6.54 5.02
CA PHE A 287 -8.35 6.61 3.63
C PHE A 287 -7.10 7.49 3.46
N ASP A 288 -6.36 7.26 2.40
CA ASP A 288 -5.32 8.17 1.93
C ASP A 288 -5.77 8.92 0.67
N LEU A 289 -5.04 9.97 0.33
CA LEU A 289 -5.19 10.73 -0.90
C LEU A 289 -3.88 11.44 -1.26
N TYR A 290 -3.74 11.84 -2.51
CA TYR A 290 -2.64 12.69 -2.97
C TYR A 290 -3.15 14.07 -3.45
N PRO A 291 -2.36 15.14 -3.30
CA PRO A 291 -2.81 16.51 -3.58
C PRO A 291 -2.63 16.91 -5.06
N TYR A 292 -2.85 15.99 -6.00
CA TYR A 292 -2.70 16.22 -7.43
C TYR A 292 -4.03 16.04 -8.17
N LEU A 293 -4.18 16.74 -9.30
CA LEU A 293 -5.38 16.69 -10.14
C LEU A 293 -5.31 15.61 -11.24
N THR A 294 -4.21 14.87 -11.28
CA THR A 294 -3.95 13.79 -12.23
C THR A 294 -3.66 12.49 -11.50
N GLY A 295 -4.15 11.38 -12.03
CA GLY A 295 -3.80 10.04 -11.58
C GLY A 295 -2.69 9.44 -12.46
N SER A 296 -2.02 8.41 -11.96
CA SER A 296 -1.07 7.59 -12.70
C SER A 296 -1.43 6.13 -12.55
N THR A 297 -1.55 5.41 -13.67
CA THR A 297 -1.82 3.98 -13.70
C THR A 297 -1.29 3.36 -14.99
N GLN A 298 -1.37 2.04 -15.12
CA GLN A 298 -1.01 1.34 -16.36
C GLN A 298 -2.08 1.53 -17.43
N LEU A 299 -1.69 1.68 -18.69
CA LEU A 299 -2.64 1.78 -19.81
C LEU A 299 -3.54 0.54 -19.94
N VAL A 300 -3.06 -0.64 -19.55
CA VAL A 300 -3.83 -1.87 -19.58
C VAL A 300 -5.14 -1.78 -18.78
N HIS A 301 -5.15 -0.99 -17.71
CA HIS A 301 -6.34 -0.81 -16.86
C HIS A 301 -7.43 0.07 -17.51
N LEU A 302 -7.12 0.72 -18.63
CA LEU A 302 -8.13 1.42 -19.44
C LEU A 302 -8.86 0.48 -20.40
N LEU A 303 -8.37 -0.74 -20.59
CA LEU A 303 -9.05 -1.75 -21.39
C LEU A 303 -10.22 -2.35 -20.60
N PRO A 304 -11.33 -2.69 -21.29
CA PRO A 304 -12.39 -3.49 -20.67
C PRO A 304 -11.85 -4.82 -20.10
N PRO A 305 -12.44 -5.35 -19.01
CA PRO A 305 -11.95 -6.55 -18.34
C PRO A 305 -11.68 -7.74 -19.27
N GLU A 306 -12.57 -8.01 -20.22
CA GLU A 306 -12.46 -9.08 -21.22
C GLU A 306 -11.22 -8.95 -22.14
N PHE A 307 -10.63 -7.75 -22.23
CA PHE A 307 -9.39 -7.53 -22.97
C PHE A 307 -8.15 -7.71 -22.11
N GLN A 308 -8.29 -7.79 -20.78
CA GLN A 308 -7.17 -7.91 -19.85
C GLN A 308 -6.82 -9.36 -19.45
N GLU A 309 -7.67 -10.33 -19.79
CA GLU A 309 -7.48 -11.75 -19.45
C GLU A 309 -6.22 -12.37 -20.06
N GLY A 310 -5.61 -13.35 -19.35
CA GLY A 310 -4.53 -14.22 -19.83
C GLY A 310 -3.16 -13.56 -19.87
N GLY A 311 -2.97 -12.46 -19.13
CA GLY A 311 -1.68 -11.80 -18.96
C GLY A 311 -1.19 -10.99 -20.16
N THR A 312 0.00 -10.43 -20.05
CA THR A 312 0.56 -9.44 -21.00
C THR A 312 0.61 -9.95 -22.44
N ASP A 313 1.05 -11.19 -22.66
CA ASP A 313 1.18 -11.76 -24.02
C ASP A 313 -0.17 -11.95 -24.71
N ALA A 314 -1.20 -12.38 -23.96
CA ALA A 314 -2.55 -12.52 -24.47
C ALA A 314 -3.16 -11.16 -24.83
N ILE A 315 -2.96 -10.16 -24.01
CA ILE A 315 -3.37 -8.77 -24.27
C ILE A 315 -2.71 -8.26 -25.55
N CYS A 316 -1.39 -8.42 -25.69
CA CYS A 316 -0.66 -8.00 -26.88
C CYS A 316 -1.18 -8.68 -28.16
N LYS A 317 -1.51 -9.98 -28.11
CA LYS A 317 -2.10 -10.71 -29.23
C LYS A 317 -3.48 -10.17 -29.62
N ARG A 318 -4.37 -9.92 -28.63
CA ARG A 318 -5.70 -9.32 -28.88
C ARG A 318 -5.59 -7.92 -29.50
N LEU A 319 -4.65 -7.10 -29.01
CA LEU A 319 -4.43 -5.76 -29.56
C LEU A 319 -3.84 -5.77 -30.99
N GLN A 320 -3.27 -6.87 -31.44
CA GLN A 320 -2.83 -7.06 -32.83
C GLN A 320 -3.93 -7.61 -33.75
N ASP A 321 -4.93 -8.29 -33.19
CA ASP A 321 -6.04 -8.85 -33.96
C ASP A 321 -7.00 -7.75 -34.44
N PRO A 322 -7.27 -7.62 -35.75
CA PRO A 322 -8.14 -6.59 -36.29
C PRO A 322 -9.59 -6.66 -35.80
N VAL A 323 -10.11 -7.87 -35.51
CA VAL A 323 -11.48 -8.07 -35.02
C VAL A 323 -11.58 -7.58 -33.57
N CYS A 324 -10.62 -7.97 -32.74
CA CYS A 324 -10.54 -7.51 -31.35
C CYS A 324 -10.36 -5.97 -31.24
N ARG A 325 -9.49 -5.41 -32.11
CA ARG A 325 -9.30 -3.95 -32.18
C ARG A 325 -10.56 -3.22 -32.54
N LYS A 326 -11.34 -3.75 -33.52
CA LYS A 326 -12.62 -3.16 -33.90
C LYS A 326 -13.60 -3.18 -32.72
N ALA A 327 -13.75 -4.32 -32.05
CA ALA A 327 -14.62 -4.44 -30.89
C ALA A 327 -14.24 -3.43 -29.80
N LEU A 328 -12.92 -3.29 -29.50
CA LEU A 328 -12.42 -2.34 -28.51
C LEU A 328 -12.71 -0.87 -28.85
N THR A 329 -12.78 -0.50 -30.13
CA THR A 329 -13.10 0.88 -30.55
C THR A 329 -14.61 1.19 -30.53
N GLU A 330 -15.45 0.17 -30.41
CA GLU A 330 -16.92 0.29 -30.32
C GLU A 330 -17.43 0.28 -28.86
N THR A 331 -16.54 -0.04 -27.89
CA THR A 331 -16.80 0.02 -26.43
C THR A 331 -16.45 1.41 -25.88
#